data_f8509947b00dc3b948a324c82d9289e4
#
_entry.id   f8509947b00dc3b948a324c82d9289e4
#
_cell.length_a   1.000
_cell.length_b   1.000
_cell.length_c   1.000
_cell.angle_alpha   90.00
_cell.angle_beta   90.00
_cell.angle_gamma   90.00
#
_symmetry.space_group_name_H-M   'P 1'
#
loop_
_entity.id
_entity.type
_entity.pdbx_description
1 polymer ?
#
loop_
_entity_poly.entity_id
_entity_poly.type
_entity_poly.pdbx_seq_one_letter_code
_entity_poly.pdbx_strand_id
1 'polypeptide(L)'
;MKKIFLCCAAGMSTSMVVNKMKKSAEQQGIEVDIIAVGMDEFESTLANYQCCLLGPQVKYKLADFKKIADRENKPIAVINSMDYGMMRGDKILAEALRMIAQH
;
A
#
# COMPACT_ATOMS: atom_id res chain seq x y z
N MET A 1 -6.56 -6.10 13.35
CA MET A 1 -6.02 -4.89 12.69
C MET A 1 -5.47 -5.24 11.32
N LYS A 2 -5.85 -4.49 10.31
CA LYS A 2 -5.32 -4.69 8.95
C LYS A 2 -3.99 -3.97 8.81
N LYS A 3 -2.99 -4.66 8.25
CA LYS A 3 -1.63 -4.11 8.12
C LYS A 3 -1.31 -3.92 6.64
N ILE A 4 -1.17 -2.67 6.23
CA ILE A 4 -0.98 -2.26 4.84
C ILE A 4 0.29 -1.42 4.76
N PHE A 5 1.12 -1.62 3.73
CA PHE A 5 2.22 -0.70 3.51
C PHE A 5 2.26 -0.22 2.06
N LEU A 6 2.74 1.00 1.89
CA LEU A 6 2.98 1.60 0.59
C LEU A 6 4.49 1.60 0.34
N CYS A 7 4.88 1.29 -0.89
CA CYS A 7 6.27 1.26 -1.28
C CYS A 7 6.50 2.23 -2.44
N CYS A 8 7.51 3.09 -2.32
CA CYS A 8 7.84 4.03 -3.38
C CYS A 8 9.33 4.38 -3.36
N ALA A 9 9.79 5.11 -4.39
CA ALA A 9 11.19 5.48 -4.51
C ALA A 9 11.58 6.59 -3.52
N ALA A 10 10.66 7.54 -3.26
CA ALA A 10 10.90 8.64 -2.34
C ALA A 10 9.69 8.77 -1.42
N GLY A 11 9.92 8.75 -0.12
CA GLY A 11 8.85 8.57 0.84
C GLY A 11 7.95 9.77 1.11
N MET A 12 8.30 10.98 0.66
CA MET A 12 7.59 12.17 1.11
C MET A 12 6.14 12.26 0.64
N SER A 13 5.89 12.14 -0.66
CA SER A 13 4.52 12.21 -1.18
C SER A 13 3.69 11.02 -0.72
N THR A 14 4.32 9.87 -0.58
CA THR A 14 3.65 8.66 -0.10
C THR A 14 3.22 8.80 1.35
N SER A 15 4.01 9.52 2.16
CA SER A 15 3.65 9.79 3.56
C SER A 15 2.37 10.61 3.66
N MET A 16 2.16 11.57 2.76
CA MET A 16 0.92 12.34 2.73
C MET A 16 -0.28 11.46 2.39
N VAL A 17 -0.11 10.55 1.43
CA VAL A 17 -1.15 9.59 1.07
C VAL A 17 -1.48 8.68 2.26
N VAL A 18 -0.45 8.19 2.96
CA VAL A 18 -0.64 7.37 4.16
C VAL A 18 -1.47 8.11 5.20
N ASN A 19 -1.18 9.39 5.43
CA ASN A 19 -1.94 10.18 6.38
C ASN A 19 -3.41 10.32 5.98
N LYS A 20 -3.67 10.49 4.69
CA LYS A 20 -5.05 10.55 4.17
C LYS A 20 -5.78 9.21 4.35
N MET A 21 -5.07 8.11 4.14
CA MET A 21 -5.64 6.78 4.34
C MET A 21 -5.96 6.53 5.81
N LYS A 22 -5.06 6.91 6.71
CA LYS A 22 -5.28 6.77 8.16
C LYS A 22 -6.49 7.58 8.60
N LYS A 23 -6.61 8.80 8.11
CA LYS A 23 -7.74 9.66 8.44
C LYS A 23 -9.06 9.06 7.96
N SER A 24 -9.06 8.52 6.75
CA SER A 24 -10.25 7.86 6.21
C SER A 24 -10.63 6.64 7.04
N ALA A 25 -9.67 5.83 7.44
CA ALA A 25 -9.92 4.67 8.28
C ALA A 25 -10.51 5.07 9.63
N GLU A 26 -9.96 6.11 10.23
CA GLU A 26 -10.45 6.64 11.50
C GLU A 26 -11.91 7.10 11.38
N GLN A 27 -12.24 7.80 10.31
CA GLN A 27 -13.60 8.26 10.06
C GLN A 27 -14.59 7.12 9.86
N GLN A 28 -14.12 5.99 9.35
CA GLN A 28 -14.95 4.80 9.10
C GLN A 28 -14.94 3.82 10.27
N GLY A 29 -14.17 4.11 11.32
CA GLY A 29 -14.07 3.19 12.45
C GLY A 29 -13.29 1.92 12.15
N ILE A 30 -12.39 1.95 11.18
CA ILE A 30 -11.59 0.79 10.77
C ILE A 30 -10.21 0.88 11.42
N GLU A 31 -9.79 -0.20 12.07
CA GLU A 31 -8.44 -0.27 12.66
C GLU A 31 -7.45 -0.75 11.60
N VAL A 32 -6.46 0.08 11.30
CA VAL A 32 -5.42 -0.23 10.32
C VAL A 32 -4.07 0.23 10.82
N ASP A 33 -3.03 -0.49 10.38
CA ASP A 33 -1.65 -0.06 10.54
C ASP A 33 -1.12 0.20 9.11
N ILE A 34 -0.83 1.44 8.80
CA ILE A 34 -0.42 1.85 7.46
C ILE A 34 0.91 2.59 7.56
N ILE A 35 1.90 2.13 6.81
CA ILE A 35 3.21 2.79 6.73
C ILE A 35 3.65 2.93 5.28
N ALA A 36 4.67 3.77 5.06
CA ALA A 36 5.33 3.92 3.76
C ALA A 36 6.80 3.57 3.91
N VAL A 37 7.34 2.81 2.96
CA VAL A 37 8.74 2.38 2.96
C VAL A 37 9.36 2.57 1.59
N GLY A 38 10.69 2.53 1.51
CA GLY A 38 11.40 2.51 0.25
C GLY A 38 11.47 1.11 -0.34
N MET A 39 11.91 1.02 -1.61
CA MET A 39 11.98 -0.27 -2.30
C MET A 39 12.94 -1.26 -1.65
N ASP A 40 14.00 -0.76 -1.03
CA ASP A 40 14.99 -1.60 -0.35
C ASP A 40 14.43 -2.29 0.91
N GLU A 41 13.32 -1.78 1.43
CA GLU A 41 12.67 -2.36 2.61
C GLU A 41 11.46 -3.22 2.27
N PHE A 42 11.21 -3.48 0.99
CA PHE A 42 10.01 -4.19 0.55
C PHE A 42 9.90 -5.59 1.19
N GLU A 43 10.94 -6.41 1.05
CA GLU A 43 10.88 -7.80 1.51
C GLU A 43 10.74 -7.90 3.03
N SER A 44 11.51 -7.11 3.76
CA SER A 44 11.47 -7.13 5.22
C SER A 44 10.13 -6.64 5.76
N THR A 45 9.54 -5.65 5.11
CA THR A 45 8.24 -5.13 5.52
C THR A 45 7.12 -6.09 5.16
N LEU A 46 7.19 -6.71 3.99
CA LEU A 46 6.16 -7.64 3.52
C LEU A 46 5.95 -8.79 4.51
N ALA A 47 7.01 -9.25 5.15
CA ALA A 47 6.93 -10.35 6.11
C ALA A 47 5.95 -10.06 7.26
N ASN A 48 5.78 -8.80 7.62
CA ASN A 48 4.97 -8.38 8.76
C ASN A 48 3.66 -7.69 8.38
N TYR A 49 3.39 -7.53 7.08
CA TYR A 49 2.20 -6.83 6.60
C TYR A 49 1.36 -7.73 5.71
N GLN A 50 0.12 -7.35 5.48
CA GLN A 50 -0.83 -8.18 4.74
C GLN A 50 -0.97 -7.79 3.27
N CYS A 51 -0.61 -6.56 2.93
CA CYS A 51 -0.86 -6.00 1.61
C CYS A 51 0.16 -4.92 1.29
N CYS A 52 0.60 -4.89 0.04
CA CYS A 52 1.49 -3.84 -0.47
C CYS A 52 0.82 -3.06 -1.59
N LEU A 53 0.95 -1.74 -1.54
CA LEU A 53 0.55 -0.86 -2.63
C LEU A 53 1.79 -0.12 -3.12
N LEU A 54 2.07 -0.26 -4.42
CA LEU A 54 3.20 0.44 -5.04
C LEU A 54 2.78 1.81 -5.52
N GLY A 55 3.57 2.83 -5.21
CA GLY A 55 3.37 4.15 -5.79
C GLY A 55 3.52 4.07 -7.31
N PRO A 56 2.80 4.92 -8.07
CA PRO A 56 2.88 4.88 -9.53
C PRO A 56 4.30 5.09 -10.07
N GLN A 57 5.15 5.79 -9.31
CA GLN A 57 6.53 6.07 -9.71
C GLN A 57 7.39 4.81 -9.79
N VAL A 58 6.98 3.75 -9.08
CA VAL A 58 7.74 2.50 -9.05
C VAL A 58 6.96 1.33 -9.64
N LYS A 59 6.00 1.61 -10.50
CA LYS A 59 5.19 0.58 -11.15
C LYS A 59 6.04 -0.42 -11.94
N TYR A 60 7.20 -0.01 -12.41
CA TYR A 60 8.12 -0.88 -13.15
C TYR A 60 8.66 -2.03 -12.30
N LYS A 61 8.54 -1.93 -11.00
CA LYS A 61 8.97 -2.99 -10.07
C LYS A 61 7.88 -4.02 -9.80
N LEU A 62 6.67 -3.81 -10.31
CA LEU A 62 5.55 -4.69 -9.98
C LEU A 62 5.84 -6.16 -10.31
N ALA A 63 6.41 -6.43 -11.47
CA ALA A 63 6.67 -7.83 -11.89
C ALA A 63 7.62 -8.53 -10.91
N ASP A 64 8.69 -7.86 -10.49
CA ASP A 64 9.67 -8.43 -9.57
C ASP A 64 9.08 -8.61 -8.17
N PHE A 65 8.43 -7.57 -7.66
CA PHE A 65 7.84 -7.60 -6.32
C PHE A 65 6.66 -8.56 -6.24
N LYS A 66 5.91 -8.72 -7.33
CA LYS A 66 4.81 -9.68 -7.36
C LYS A 66 5.29 -11.11 -7.18
N LYS A 67 6.44 -11.45 -7.75
CA LYS A 67 7.02 -12.78 -7.54
C LYS A 67 7.31 -13.04 -6.08
N ILE A 68 7.83 -12.04 -5.38
CA ILE A 68 8.11 -12.14 -3.96
C ILE A 68 6.81 -12.22 -3.15
N ALA A 69 5.85 -11.37 -3.46
CA ALA A 69 4.56 -11.35 -2.77
C ALA A 69 3.79 -12.66 -2.96
N ASP A 70 3.83 -13.24 -4.15
CA ASP A 70 3.18 -14.51 -4.44
C ASP A 70 3.77 -15.65 -3.61
N ARG A 71 5.08 -15.65 -3.39
CA ARG A 71 5.74 -16.63 -2.56
C ARG A 71 5.27 -16.57 -1.11
N GLU A 72 4.90 -15.39 -0.64
CA GLU A 72 4.39 -15.18 0.71
C GLU A 72 2.86 -15.17 0.76
N ASN A 73 2.22 -15.41 -0.37
CA ASN A 73 0.75 -15.43 -0.49
C ASN A 73 0.12 -14.12 -0.03
N LYS A 74 0.68 -13.01 -0.50
CA LYS A 74 0.20 -11.67 -0.14
C LYS A 74 -0.12 -10.85 -1.39
N PRO A 75 -1.20 -10.06 -1.38
CA PRO A 75 -1.58 -9.24 -2.53
C PRO A 75 -0.69 -8.01 -2.68
N ILE A 76 -0.46 -7.65 -3.92
CA ILE A 76 0.29 -6.45 -4.28
C ILE A 76 -0.37 -5.81 -5.51
N ALA A 77 -0.42 -4.50 -5.55
CA ALA A 77 -0.94 -3.76 -6.70
C ALA A 77 -0.30 -2.39 -6.78
N VAL A 78 -0.39 -1.76 -7.97
CA VAL A 78 0.03 -0.38 -8.17
C VAL A 78 -1.16 0.53 -7.85
N ILE A 79 -0.91 1.59 -7.09
CA ILE A 79 -1.94 2.59 -6.79
C ILE A 79 -2.34 3.28 -8.10
N ASN A 80 -3.64 3.47 -8.31
CA ASN A 80 -4.15 4.23 -9.44
C ASN A 80 -3.51 5.62 -9.43
N SER A 81 -2.91 6.02 -10.56
CA SER A 81 -2.13 7.27 -10.61
C SER A 81 -2.99 8.50 -10.36
N MET A 82 -4.25 8.48 -10.75
CA MET A 82 -5.17 9.59 -10.51
C MET A 82 -5.51 9.69 -9.01
N ASP A 83 -5.82 8.58 -8.39
CA ASP A 83 -6.12 8.55 -6.95
C ASP A 83 -4.91 8.98 -6.14
N TYR A 84 -3.72 8.57 -6.56
CA TYR A 84 -2.47 8.95 -5.91
C TYR A 84 -2.22 10.45 -6.05
N GLY A 85 -2.33 10.97 -7.27
CA GLY A 85 -2.08 12.40 -7.54
C GLY A 85 -3.07 13.32 -6.83
N MET A 86 -4.30 12.89 -6.65
CA MET A 86 -5.33 13.64 -5.95
C MET A 86 -5.39 13.32 -4.45
N MET A 87 -4.50 12.46 -3.97
CA MET A 87 -4.43 12.05 -2.57
C MET A 87 -5.75 11.51 -2.04
N ARG A 88 -6.41 10.67 -2.83
CA ARG A 88 -7.68 10.08 -2.43
C ARG A 88 -7.46 8.89 -1.51
N GLY A 89 -7.13 9.18 -0.26
CA GLY A 89 -6.84 8.17 0.75
C GLY A 89 -7.99 7.19 0.96
N ASP A 90 -9.22 7.65 0.87
CA ASP A 90 -10.41 6.81 1.00
C ASP A 90 -10.48 5.73 -0.08
N LYS A 91 -10.20 6.09 -1.33
CA LYS A 91 -10.23 5.15 -2.45
C LYS A 91 -9.05 4.18 -2.39
N ILE A 92 -7.87 4.68 -2.06
CA ILE A 92 -6.68 3.85 -1.94
C ILE A 92 -6.84 2.85 -0.80
N LEU A 93 -7.38 3.29 0.34
CA LEU A 93 -7.68 2.41 1.47
C LEU A 93 -8.69 1.34 1.07
N ALA A 94 -9.77 1.72 0.39
CA ALA A 94 -10.79 0.77 -0.03
C ALA A 94 -10.21 -0.31 -0.94
N GLU A 95 -9.31 0.06 -1.84
CA GLU A 95 -8.64 -0.90 -2.72
C GLU A 95 -7.78 -1.87 -1.92
N ALA A 96 -7.01 -1.38 -0.96
CA ALA A 96 -6.19 -2.23 -0.11
C ALA A 96 -7.02 -3.22 0.69
N LEU A 97 -8.12 -2.76 1.28
CA LEU A 97 -9.00 -3.63 2.05
C LEU A 97 -9.67 -4.68 1.18
N ARG A 98 -10.05 -4.31 -0.04
CA ARG A 98 -10.61 -5.24 -1.02
C ARG A 98 -9.62 -6.32 -1.38
N MET A 99 -8.37 -5.94 -1.61
CA MET A 99 -7.30 -6.88 -1.94
C MET A 99 -7.09 -7.90 -0.83
N ILE A 100 -7.07 -7.45 0.42
CA ILE A 100 -6.90 -8.33 1.57
C ILE A 100 -8.09 -9.29 1.67
N ALA A 101 -9.28 -8.79 1.49
CA ALA A 101 -10.50 -9.61 1.63
C ALA A 101 -10.62 -10.68 0.53
N GLN A 102 -10.10 -10.41 -0.66
CA GLN A 102 -10.19 -11.32 -1.81
C GLN A 102 -9.02 -12.30 -1.90
N HIS A 103 -7.99 -12.13 -1.12
CA HIS A 103 -6.80 -12.94 -1.19
C HIS A 103 -6.82 -14.04 -0.12
#